data_2e20131ff678ba22a0556d46aee29fda
#
_entry.id   2e20131ff678ba22a0556d46aee29fda
#
_cell.length_a   1.000
_cell.length_b   1.000
_cell.length_c   1.000
_cell.angle_alpha   90.00
_cell.angle_beta   90.00
_cell.angle_gamma   90.00
#
_symmetry.space_group_name_H-M   'P 1'
#
loop_
_entity.id
_entity.type
_entity.pdbx_description
1 polymer ?
#
loop_
_entity_poly.entity_id
_entity_poly.type
_entity_poly.pdbx_seq_one_letter_code
_entity_poly.pdbx_strand_id
1 'polypeptide(L)'
;NKWIRKYWKYSEKGMVKHADLLVCDSKNIEQYIRDEYHKYQPKTTFIAYGTLSYKAGEPTEELLAWYQKFDIRKENYYLIVGRFVPENNYETMIREFMASDSTKDLVIITNVEENAFYESLKEKTGFLNDKRIKFAGTVYDAALLAEIRYFAYGYFHGHEVGGTNPSLLEALSTTKLNLLLDVGFNKEVGEDAALYWNKKNGNLATLIQKADTMDEAEREELGRKAKDRMKKWYSWEAIVQQYETLFLTGEEERE
;
A
#
# COMPACT_ATOMS: atom_id res chain seq x y z
N ASN A 1 -5.09 6.79 -24.09
CA ASN A 1 -5.88 7.14 -25.28
C ASN A 1 -6.92 8.21 -24.88
N LYS A 2 -6.94 9.37 -25.58
CA LYS A 2 -7.85 10.50 -25.27
C LYS A 2 -9.34 10.11 -25.32
N TRP A 3 -9.72 9.18 -26.21
CA TRP A 3 -11.10 8.72 -26.36
C TRP A 3 -11.54 7.86 -25.17
N ILE A 4 -10.68 6.99 -24.68
CA ILE A 4 -10.95 6.16 -23.49
C ILE A 4 -11.15 7.06 -22.26
N ARG A 5 -10.28 8.07 -22.07
CA ARG A 5 -10.44 9.03 -20.96
C ARG A 5 -11.76 9.82 -21.04
N LYS A 6 -12.18 10.24 -22.24
CA LYS A 6 -13.48 10.91 -22.43
C LYS A 6 -14.64 9.99 -22.12
N TYR A 7 -14.55 8.73 -22.55
CA TYR A 7 -15.58 7.72 -22.27
C TYR A 7 -15.73 7.49 -20.76
N TRP A 8 -14.63 7.28 -20.04
CA TRP A 8 -14.66 7.10 -18.59
C TRP A 8 -15.23 8.32 -17.86
N LYS A 9 -14.83 9.52 -18.26
CA LYS A 9 -15.37 10.77 -17.67
C LYS A 9 -16.86 10.94 -17.93
N TYR A 10 -17.33 10.54 -19.11
CA TYR A 10 -18.76 10.55 -19.43
C TYR A 10 -19.54 9.51 -18.60
N SER A 11 -19.01 8.31 -18.45
CA SER A 11 -19.62 7.25 -17.64
C SER A 11 -19.65 7.61 -16.14
N GLU A 12 -18.56 8.15 -15.60
CA GLU A 12 -18.47 8.65 -14.24
C GLU A 12 -19.53 9.72 -13.97
N LYS A 13 -19.67 10.69 -14.87
CA LYS A 13 -20.71 11.71 -14.79
C LYS A 13 -22.13 11.12 -14.78
N GLY A 14 -22.38 10.11 -15.63
CA GLY A 14 -23.66 9.41 -15.70
C GLY A 14 -23.96 8.69 -14.37
N MET A 15 -23.00 8.00 -13.82
CA MET A 15 -23.09 7.33 -12.52
C MET A 15 -23.43 8.35 -11.41
N VAL A 16 -22.65 9.41 -11.29
CA VAL A 16 -22.86 10.44 -10.26
C VAL A 16 -24.23 11.10 -10.35
N LYS A 17 -24.73 11.33 -11.58
CA LYS A 17 -26.02 11.99 -11.81
C LYS A 17 -27.23 11.12 -11.43
N HIS A 18 -27.10 9.80 -11.54
CA HIS A 18 -28.25 8.88 -11.46
C HIS A 18 -28.20 7.90 -10.28
N ALA A 19 -27.12 7.88 -9.52
CA ALA A 19 -27.05 7.08 -8.29
C ALA A 19 -27.84 7.72 -7.16
N ASP A 20 -28.58 6.90 -6.42
CA ASP A 20 -29.26 7.33 -5.20
C ASP A 20 -28.29 7.65 -4.07
N LEU A 21 -27.18 6.88 -4.00
CA LEU A 21 -26.06 7.05 -3.09
C LEU A 21 -24.79 6.51 -3.73
N LEU A 22 -23.67 7.21 -3.54
CA LEU A 22 -22.34 6.80 -3.96
C LEU A 22 -21.52 6.41 -2.74
N VAL A 23 -21.18 5.14 -2.62
CA VAL A 23 -20.25 4.65 -1.60
C VAL A 23 -18.83 4.76 -2.16
N CYS A 24 -18.01 5.60 -1.52
CA CYS A 24 -16.61 5.83 -1.88
C CYS A 24 -15.70 5.03 -0.95
N ASP A 25 -14.64 4.45 -1.48
CA ASP A 25 -13.66 3.67 -0.70
C ASP A 25 -12.56 4.51 -0.04
N SER A 26 -12.58 5.83 -0.24
CA SER A 26 -11.66 6.81 0.35
C SER A 26 -12.37 8.15 0.52
N LYS A 27 -12.09 8.85 1.63
CA LYS A 27 -12.56 10.22 1.86
C LYS A 27 -12.03 11.18 0.81
N ASN A 28 -10.83 10.94 0.29
CA ASN A 28 -10.27 11.73 -0.81
C ASN A 28 -11.07 11.56 -2.11
N ILE A 29 -11.55 10.32 -2.41
CA ILE A 29 -12.43 10.07 -3.56
C ILE A 29 -13.81 10.69 -3.33
N GLU A 30 -14.35 10.56 -2.14
CA GLU A 30 -15.62 11.21 -1.77
C GLU A 30 -15.55 12.72 -1.97
N GLN A 31 -14.49 13.36 -1.48
CA GLN A 31 -14.27 14.79 -1.65
C GLN A 31 -14.15 15.18 -3.12
N TYR A 32 -13.37 14.42 -3.91
CA TYR A 32 -13.26 14.61 -5.36
C TYR A 32 -14.62 14.57 -6.05
N ILE A 33 -15.48 13.59 -5.72
CA ILE A 33 -16.83 13.46 -6.28
C ILE A 33 -17.70 14.66 -5.92
N ARG A 34 -17.66 15.10 -4.66
CA ARG A 34 -18.41 16.26 -4.19
C ARG A 34 -17.97 17.55 -4.89
N ASP A 35 -16.67 17.75 -5.07
CA ASP A 35 -16.11 18.96 -5.68
C ASP A 35 -16.34 18.99 -7.20
N GLU A 36 -15.94 17.94 -7.91
CA GLU A 36 -16.03 17.86 -9.38
C GLU A 36 -17.48 17.88 -9.88
N TYR A 37 -18.39 17.28 -9.10
CA TYR A 37 -19.79 17.10 -9.48
C TYR A 37 -20.77 17.87 -8.60
N HIS A 38 -20.31 18.92 -7.89
CA HIS A 38 -21.11 19.73 -6.95
C HIS A 38 -22.47 20.18 -7.51
N LYS A 39 -22.56 20.47 -8.80
CA LYS A 39 -23.79 20.88 -9.48
C LYS A 39 -24.90 19.81 -9.48
N TYR A 40 -24.57 18.55 -9.28
CA TYR A 40 -25.55 17.45 -9.20
C TYR A 40 -25.92 17.13 -7.77
N GLN A 41 -25.23 17.75 -6.78
CA GLN A 41 -25.44 17.52 -5.34
C GLN A 41 -25.47 16.01 -5.00
N PRO A 42 -24.44 15.23 -5.39
CA PRO A 42 -24.45 13.80 -5.19
C PRO A 42 -24.51 13.46 -3.70
N LYS A 43 -25.35 12.50 -3.34
CA LYS A 43 -25.29 11.88 -2.03
C LYS A 43 -24.12 10.92 -2.03
N THR A 44 -23.22 11.07 -1.07
CA THR A 44 -22.01 10.26 -0.98
C THR A 44 -21.79 9.80 0.44
N THR A 45 -21.22 8.63 0.61
CA THR A 45 -20.72 8.13 1.90
C THR A 45 -19.36 7.47 1.69
N PHE A 46 -18.59 7.35 2.77
CA PHE A 46 -17.30 6.69 2.79
C PHE A 46 -17.40 5.36 3.53
N ILE A 47 -17.10 4.25 2.85
CA ILE A 47 -16.88 2.94 3.47
C ILE A 47 -15.65 2.34 2.81
N ALA A 48 -14.58 2.14 3.58
CA ALA A 48 -13.30 1.64 3.11
C ALA A 48 -13.33 0.15 2.74
N TYR A 49 -12.21 -0.36 2.20
CA TYR A 49 -11.96 -1.81 2.16
C TYR A 49 -11.57 -2.32 3.55
N GLY A 50 -11.84 -3.61 3.77
CA GLY A 50 -11.42 -4.31 4.99
C GLY A 50 -10.09 -5.04 4.84
N THR A 51 -9.48 -5.33 5.99
CA THR A 51 -8.31 -6.22 6.10
C THR A 51 -8.49 -7.22 7.22
N LEU A 52 -7.74 -8.31 7.16
CA LEU A 52 -7.67 -9.31 8.21
C LEU A 52 -6.56 -8.97 9.20
N SER A 53 -6.80 -9.22 10.47
CA SER A 53 -5.74 -9.19 11.49
C SER A 53 -4.87 -10.43 11.33
N TYR A 54 -3.56 -10.23 11.24
CA TYR A 54 -2.61 -11.33 11.23
C TYR A 54 -1.98 -11.49 12.61
N LYS A 55 -2.00 -12.72 13.14
CA LYS A 55 -1.27 -13.09 14.35
C LYS A 55 -0.03 -13.89 13.95
N ALA A 56 1.11 -13.37 14.28
CA ALA A 56 2.36 -14.07 14.05
C ALA A 56 2.52 -15.27 14.98
N GLY A 57 3.04 -16.34 14.38
CA GLY A 57 3.69 -17.44 15.08
C GLY A 57 5.18 -17.46 14.80
N GLU A 58 5.83 -18.59 15.01
CA GLU A 58 7.16 -18.84 14.46
C GLU A 58 7.07 -18.96 12.93
N PRO A 59 8.17 -18.64 12.20
CA PRO A 59 8.22 -18.82 10.75
C PRO A 59 7.87 -20.24 10.33
N THR A 60 6.95 -20.38 9.38
CA THR A 60 6.59 -21.69 8.83
C THR A 60 7.72 -22.28 7.97
N GLU A 61 7.67 -23.60 7.73
CA GLU A 61 8.61 -24.27 6.83
C GLU A 61 8.53 -23.69 5.41
N GLU A 62 7.35 -23.27 4.97
CA GLU A 62 7.13 -22.64 3.66
C GLU A 62 7.85 -21.29 3.57
N LEU A 63 7.77 -20.46 4.62
CA LEU A 63 8.51 -19.20 4.69
C LEU A 63 10.02 -19.45 4.71
N LEU A 64 10.50 -20.43 5.48
CA LEU A 64 11.92 -20.78 5.54
C LEU A 64 12.44 -21.26 4.17
N ALA A 65 11.67 -22.08 3.46
CA ALA A 65 11.98 -22.51 2.09
C ALA A 65 12.01 -21.32 1.12
N TRP A 66 11.06 -20.38 1.25
CA TRP A 66 11.02 -19.18 0.45
C TRP A 66 12.25 -18.27 0.72
N TYR A 67 12.66 -18.10 1.98
CA TYR A 67 13.87 -17.39 2.34
C TYR A 67 15.12 -18.02 1.71
N GLN A 68 15.24 -19.33 1.78
CA GLN A 68 16.35 -20.06 1.16
C GLN A 68 16.39 -19.89 -0.35
N LYS A 69 15.22 -19.98 -1.00
CA LYS A 69 15.11 -19.83 -2.47
C LYS A 69 15.60 -18.48 -2.98
N PHE A 70 15.36 -17.40 -2.23
CA PHE A 70 15.69 -16.04 -2.64
C PHE A 70 16.88 -15.45 -1.89
N ASP A 71 17.57 -16.26 -1.07
CA ASP A 71 18.68 -15.81 -0.23
C ASP A 71 18.32 -14.59 0.63
N ILE A 72 17.19 -14.66 1.32
CA ILE A 72 16.63 -13.62 2.17
C ILE A 72 16.77 -14.03 3.64
N ARG A 73 16.94 -13.03 4.53
CA ARG A 73 16.99 -13.26 5.97
C ARG A 73 15.86 -12.53 6.67
N LYS A 74 15.25 -13.18 7.65
CA LYS A 74 14.21 -12.62 8.53
C LYS A 74 14.64 -11.24 9.06
N GLU A 75 13.73 -10.29 9.03
CA GLU A 75 13.91 -8.90 9.51
C GLU A 75 15.11 -8.16 8.89
N ASN A 76 15.61 -8.63 7.75
CA ASN A 76 16.73 -8.01 7.04
C ASN A 76 16.36 -7.60 5.61
N TYR A 77 15.10 -7.26 5.37
CA TYR A 77 14.64 -6.77 4.07
C TYR A 77 13.52 -5.76 4.19
N TYR A 78 13.54 -4.79 3.27
CA TYR A 78 12.37 -3.98 2.92
C TYR A 78 11.55 -4.71 1.86
N LEU A 79 10.24 -4.55 1.90
CA LEU A 79 9.31 -5.26 1.03
C LEU A 79 8.48 -4.30 0.19
N ILE A 80 8.28 -4.61 -1.08
CA ILE A 80 7.28 -4.00 -1.96
C ILE A 80 6.35 -5.11 -2.45
N VAL A 81 5.04 -4.90 -2.34
CA VAL A 81 4.02 -5.79 -2.91
C VAL A 81 3.03 -4.97 -3.73
N GLY A 82 2.89 -5.29 -5.00
CA GLY A 82 1.95 -4.57 -5.85
C GLY A 82 2.07 -4.90 -7.33
N ARG A 83 1.16 -4.37 -8.14
CA ARG A 83 1.22 -4.51 -9.59
C ARG A 83 2.44 -3.79 -10.15
N PHE A 84 3.06 -4.40 -11.15
CA PHE A 84 4.26 -3.83 -11.80
C PHE A 84 3.87 -2.77 -12.84
N VAL A 85 3.51 -1.59 -12.35
CA VAL A 85 3.07 -0.45 -13.19
C VAL A 85 3.75 0.85 -12.75
N PRO A 86 3.96 1.81 -13.67
CA PRO A 86 4.65 3.08 -13.37
C PRO A 86 4.04 3.87 -12.21
N GLU A 87 2.72 3.84 -12.07
CA GLU A 87 1.95 4.56 -11.05
C GLU A 87 2.27 4.10 -9.61
N ASN A 88 2.90 2.94 -9.48
CA ASN A 88 3.36 2.40 -8.19
C ASN A 88 4.79 2.85 -7.84
N ASN A 89 5.40 3.73 -8.64
CA ASN A 89 6.68 4.40 -8.36
C ASN A 89 7.88 3.47 -8.09
N TYR A 90 7.93 2.31 -8.75
CA TYR A 90 9.04 1.36 -8.63
C TYR A 90 10.40 2.00 -8.95
N GLU A 91 10.48 2.84 -9.99
CA GLU A 91 11.71 3.55 -10.37
C GLU A 91 12.25 4.40 -9.21
N THR A 92 11.38 5.17 -8.57
CA THR A 92 11.77 6.01 -7.43
C THR A 92 12.22 5.16 -6.25
N MET A 93 11.42 4.16 -5.86
CA MET A 93 11.75 3.32 -4.69
C MET A 93 13.06 2.56 -4.88
N ILE A 94 13.30 1.99 -6.05
CA ILE A 94 14.53 1.26 -6.38
C ILE A 94 15.73 2.22 -6.38
N ARG A 95 15.64 3.35 -7.09
CA ARG A 95 16.74 4.32 -7.18
C ARG A 95 17.11 4.87 -5.80
N GLU A 96 16.14 5.23 -5.00
CA GLU A 96 16.37 5.77 -3.66
C GLU A 96 16.91 4.71 -2.70
N PHE A 97 16.45 3.46 -2.82
CA PHE A 97 17.02 2.35 -2.06
C PHE A 97 18.49 2.10 -2.45
N MET A 98 18.80 2.08 -3.73
CA MET A 98 20.20 1.93 -4.21
C MET A 98 21.10 3.08 -3.72
N ALA A 99 20.56 4.28 -3.62
CA ALA A 99 21.28 5.46 -3.11
C ALA A 99 21.38 5.50 -1.57
N SER A 100 20.69 4.62 -0.85
CA SER A 100 20.82 4.49 0.58
C SER A 100 21.98 3.58 0.97
N ASP A 101 22.53 3.78 2.17
CA ASP A 101 23.59 2.93 2.73
C ASP A 101 23.04 1.69 3.44
N SER A 102 21.77 1.34 3.22
CA SER A 102 21.13 0.17 3.83
C SER A 102 21.87 -1.11 3.49
N THR A 103 22.10 -1.94 4.50
CA THR A 103 22.69 -3.29 4.31
C THR A 103 21.63 -4.38 4.14
N LYS A 104 20.36 -3.99 4.17
CA LYS A 104 19.21 -4.89 3.99
C LYS A 104 18.93 -5.12 2.52
N ASP A 105 18.14 -6.15 2.25
CA ASP A 105 17.64 -6.40 0.89
C ASP A 105 16.40 -5.54 0.59
N LEU A 106 16.13 -5.28 -0.68
CA LEU A 106 14.86 -4.82 -1.20
C LEU A 106 14.18 -5.95 -1.96
N VAL A 107 13.17 -6.52 -1.34
CA VAL A 107 12.41 -7.64 -1.91
C VAL A 107 11.16 -7.13 -2.60
N ILE A 108 10.96 -7.51 -3.85
CA ILE A 108 9.86 -7.04 -4.69
C ILE A 108 9.00 -8.24 -5.09
N ILE A 109 7.77 -8.27 -4.57
CA ILE A 109 6.75 -9.27 -4.91
C ILE A 109 5.79 -8.64 -5.91
N THR A 110 5.90 -9.08 -7.15
CA THR A 110 5.09 -8.58 -8.27
C THR A 110 5.10 -9.57 -9.42
N ASN A 111 4.11 -9.49 -10.30
CA ASN A 111 4.17 -10.17 -11.58
C ASN A 111 5.07 -9.36 -12.52
N VAL A 112 6.33 -9.78 -12.63
CA VAL A 112 7.28 -9.16 -13.57
C VAL A 112 6.96 -9.65 -14.97
N GLU A 113 6.56 -8.73 -15.82
CA GLU A 113 6.50 -8.94 -17.26
C GLU A 113 7.70 -8.21 -17.88
N GLU A 114 8.48 -8.89 -18.71
CA GLU A 114 9.56 -8.28 -19.50
C GLU A 114 8.96 -7.41 -20.62
N ASN A 115 8.40 -6.30 -20.22
CA ASN A 115 7.76 -5.31 -21.08
C ASN A 115 8.59 -4.01 -21.15
N ALA A 116 8.11 -3.04 -21.91
CA ALA A 116 8.80 -1.75 -22.08
C ALA A 116 9.04 -1.02 -20.74
N PHE A 117 8.19 -1.23 -19.73
CA PHE A 117 8.39 -0.65 -18.40
C PHE A 117 9.58 -1.30 -17.67
N TYR A 118 9.69 -2.63 -17.73
CA TYR A 118 10.82 -3.36 -17.13
C TYR A 118 12.16 -2.93 -17.76
N GLU A 119 12.22 -2.87 -19.08
CA GLU A 119 13.44 -2.44 -19.79
C GLU A 119 13.81 -0.99 -19.45
N SER A 120 12.82 -0.09 -19.40
CA SER A 120 13.04 1.29 -18.99
C SER A 120 13.53 1.39 -17.54
N LEU A 121 12.97 0.57 -16.64
CA LEU A 121 13.39 0.52 -15.24
C LEU A 121 14.85 0.04 -15.11
N LYS A 122 15.21 -1.01 -15.84
CA LYS A 122 16.56 -1.57 -15.89
C LYS A 122 17.57 -0.56 -16.40
N GLU A 123 17.24 0.12 -17.51
CA GLU A 123 18.11 1.14 -18.12
C GLU A 123 18.32 2.34 -17.17
N LYS A 124 17.25 2.85 -16.56
CA LYS A 124 17.31 4.05 -15.73
C LYS A 124 17.95 3.84 -14.37
N THR A 125 17.77 2.67 -13.77
CA THR A 125 18.23 2.42 -12.40
C THR A 125 19.50 1.56 -12.35
N GLY A 126 19.71 0.68 -13.33
CA GLY A 126 20.80 -0.30 -13.29
C GLY A 126 20.66 -1.32 -12.15
N PHE A 127 19.45 -1.58 -11.68
CA PHE A 127 19.17 -2.37 -10.48
C PHE A 127 19.73 -3.80 -10.52
N LEU A 128 19.98 -4.35 -11.70
CA LEU A 128 20.60 -5.68 -11.85
C LEU A 128 22.03 -5.75 -11.29
N ASN A 129 22.69 -4.60 -11.11
CA ASN A 129 24.04 -4.52 -10.54
C ASN A 129 24.04 -4.45 -9.01
N ASP A 130 22.88 -4.27 -8.37
CA ASP A 130 22.73 -4.23 -6.92
C ASP A 130 22.16 -5.56 -6.41
N LYS A 131 23.00 -6.38 -5.79
CA LYS A 131 22.62 -7.71 -5.28
C LYS A 131 21.58 -7.67 -4.16
N ARG A 132 21.37 -6.50 -3.56
CA ARG A 132 20.35 -6.32 -2.52
C ARG A 132 18.92 -6.31 -3.11
N ILE A 133 18.76 -6.04 -4.42
CA ILE A 133 17.45 -5.97 -5.07
C ILE A 133 17.05 -7.35 -5.57
N LYS A 134 15.94 -7.87 -5.02
CA LYS A 134 15.47 -9.24 -5.25
C LYS A 134 14.03 -9.25 -5.74
N PHE A 135 13.82 -9.59 -6.99
CA PHE A 135 12.48 -9.83 -7.55
C PHE A 135 12.07 -11.27 -7.24
N ALA A 136 11.11 -11.43 -6.32
CA ALA A 136 10.68 -12.74 -5.83
C ALA A 136 9.47 -13.34 -6.59
N GLY A 137 9.05 -12.68 -7.67
CA GLY A 137 7.88 -13.10 -8.45
C GLY A 137 6.57 -12.85 -7.72
N THR A 138 5.51 -13.59 -8.09
CA THR A 138 4.20 -13.48 -7.45
C THR A 138 4.06 -14.55 -6.36
N VAL A 139 3.54 -14.17 -5.21
CA VAL A 139 3.14 -15.09 -4.13
C VAL A 139 1.61 -15.09 -4.08
N TYR A 140 1.00 -16.21 -4.42
CA TYR A 140 -0.47 -16.38 -4.46
C TYR A 140 -1.03 -16.88 -3.13
N ASP A 141 -0.21 -17.55 -2.32
CA ASP A 141 -0.60 -18.00 -0.99
C ASP A 141 -0.70 -16.80 -0.04
N ALA A 142 -1.92 -16.52 0.42
CA ALA A 142 -2.19 -15.36 1.27
C ALA A 142 -1.56 -15.49 2.67
N ALA A 143 -1.45 -16.72 3.18
CA ALA A 143 -0.85 -16.97 4.49
C ALA A 143 0.67 -16.74 4.43
N LEU A 144 1.34 -17.30 3.43
CA LEU A 144 2.76 -17.07 3.18
C LEU A 144 3.04 -15.58 2.93
N LEU A 145 2.20 -14.90 2.15
CA LEU A 145 2.38 -13.47 1.88
C LEU A 145 2.22 -12.62 3.15
N ALA A 146 1.30 -13.00 4.05
CA ALA A 146 1.14 -12.34 5.34
C ALA A 146 2.38 -12.55 6.24
N GLU A 147 2.97 -13.75 6.25
CA GLU A 147 4.22 -14.02 6.97
C GLU A 147 5.39 -13.22 6.40
N ILE A 148 5.54 -13.17 5.08
CA ILE A 148 6.59 -12.38 4.41
C ILE A 148 6.47 -10.90 4.81
N ARG A 149 5.26 -10.33 4.86
CA ARG A 149 5.04 -8.96 5.35
C ARG A 149 5.37 -8.81 6.83
N TYR A 150 4.93 -9.76 7.65
CA TYR A 150 5.13 -9.70 9.10
C TYR A 150 6.60 -9.71 9.49
N PHE A 151 7.41 -10.54 8.84
CA PHE A 151 8.84 -10.68 9.10
C PHE A 151 9.71 -9.75 8.25
N ALA A 152 9.12 -8.83 7.48
CA ALA A 152 9.88 -7.77 6.84
C ALA A 152 10.35 -6.75 7.87
N TYR A 153 11.55 -6.19 7.67
CA TYR A 153 12.04 -5.06 8.46
C TYR A 153 11.14 -3.84 8.27
N GLY A 154 10.75 -3.57 7.03
CA GLY A 154 9.83 -2.50 6.68
C GLY A 154 9.16 -2.73 5.33
N TYR A 155 8.12 -1.96 5.05
CA TYR A 155 7.34 -2.04 3.83
C TYR A 155 7.35 -0.70 3.09
N PHE A 156 7.62 -0.70 1.79
CA PHE A 156 7.54 0.48 0.95
C PHE A 156 6.22 0.48 0.17
N HIS A 157 5.49 1.57 0.27
CA HIS A 157 4.26 1.79 -0.48
C HIS A 157 4.38 3.00 -1.39
N GLY A 158 4.40 2.75 -2.70
CA GLY A 158 4.59 3.78 -3.71
C GLY A 158 3.35 4.10 -4.54
N HIS A 159 2.17 3.59 -4.22
CA HIS A 159 0.95 3.82 -4.98
C HIS A 159 0.58 5.31 -4.94
N GLU A 160 0.34 5.88 -6.13
CA GLU A 160 0.08 7.31 -6.32
C GLU A 160 -1.35 7.61 -6.75
N VAL A 161 -2.09 6.60 -7.21
CA VAL A 161 -3.44 6.74 -7.77
C VAL A 161 -4.35 5.70 -7.15
N GLY A 162 -5.54 6.13 -6.72
CA GLY A 162 -6.58 5.25 -6.20
C GLY A 162 -7.23 5.77 -4.94
N GLY A 163 -7.93 4.89 -4.25
CA GLY A 163 -8.52 5.08 -2.93
C GLY A 163 -7.82 4.24 -1.87
N THR A 164 -8.59 3.65 -0.96
CA THR A 164 -8.08 2.69 0.02
C THR A 164 -7.47 1.48 -0.70
N ASN A 165 -6.17 1.25 -0.49
CA ASN A 165 -5.44 0.18 -1.17
C ASN A 165 -5.37 -1.07 -0.30
N PRO A 166 -5.91 -2.23 -0.74
CA PRO A 166 -5.88 -3.47 0.05
C PRO A 166 -4.46 -3.89 0.47
N SER A 167 -3.46 -3.76 -0.43
CA SER A 167 -2.07 -4.11 -0.09
C SER A 167 -1.47 -3.20 0.99
N LEU A 168 -1.90 -1.93 1.07
CA LEU A 168 -1.51 -1.03 2.15
C LEU A 168 -2.15 -1.44 3.48
N LEU A 169 -3.45 -1.78 3.47
CA LEU A 169 -4.14 -2.25 4.67
C LEU A 169 -3.49 -3.53 5.22
N GLU A 170 -3.18 -4.48 4.34
CA GLU A 170 -2.48 -5.72 4.71
C GLU A 170 -1.08 -5.44 5.27
N ALA A 171 -0.33 -4.49 4.71
CA ALA A 171 0.98 -4.10 5.23
C ALA A 171 0.87 -3.45 6.62
N LEU A 172 -0.04 -2.51 6.81
CA LEU A 172 -0.27 -1.86 8.10
C LEU A 172 -0.81 -2.83 9.16
N SER A 173 -1.53 -3.89 8.76
CA SER A 173 -2.01 -4.91 9.69
C SER A 173 -0.93 -5.91 10.12
N THR A 174 0.19 -5.98 9.40
CA THR A 174 1.23 -7.00 9.60
C THR A 174 2.60 -6.42 9.92
N THR A 175 3.11 -5.50 9.13
CA THR A 175 4.49 -5.00 9.17
C THR A 175 4.65 -3.90 10.23
N LYS A 176 5.73 -3.95 11.00
CA LYS A 176 6.00 -2.98 12.08
C LYS A 176 6.30 -1.57 11.53
N LEU A 177 7.04 -1.47 10.44
CA LEU A 177 7.51 -0.21 9.88
C LEU A 177 7.02 -0.03 8.44
N ASN A 178 6.25 1.02 8.19
CA ASN A 178 5.69 1.31 6.88
C ASN A 178 6.16 2.67 6.38
N LEU A 179 6.77 2.72 5.19
CA LEU A 179 7.24 3.92 4.52
C LEU A 179 6.35 4.19 3.31
N LEU A 180 5.48 5.18 3.41
CA LEU A 180 4.40 5.44 2.46
C LEU A 180 4.70 6.67 1.61
N LEU A 181 4.35 6.62 0.32
CA LEU A 181 4.36 7.82 -0.52
C LEU A 181 3.38 8.84 0.04
N ASP A 182 3.85 10.09 0.20
CA ASP A 182 3.11 11.23 0.74
C ASP A 182 2.03 11.72 -0.24
N VAL A 183 0.90 11.00 -0.28
CA VAL A 183 -0.31 11.37 -1.01
C VAL A 183 -1.53 11.22 -0.10
N GLY A 184 -2.61 11.93 -0.44
CA GLY A 184 -3.78 12.08 0.43
C GLY A 184 -4.35 10.76 0.95
N PHE A 185 -4.60 9.79 0.07
CA PHE A 185 -5.20 8.52 0.47
C PHE A 185 -4.24 7.61 1.27
N ASN A 186 -2.93 7.66 1.06
CA ASN A 186 -1.97 6.95 1.91
C ASN A 186 -1.90 7.57 3.31
N LYS A 187 -1.96 8.91 3.40
CA LYS A 187 -2.05 9.63 4.68
C LYS A 187 -3.35 9.36 5.41
N GLU A 188 -4.47 9.30 4.69
CA GLU A 188 -5.78 8.96 5.25
C GLU A 188 -5.74 7.61 5.97
N VAL A 189 -5.06 6.62 5.38
CA VAL A 189 -4.98 5.27 5.94
C VAL A 189 -3.91 5.16 7.02
N GLY A 190 -2.71 5.70 6.80
CA GLY A 190 -1.54 5.50 7.66
C GLY A 190 -1.45 6.45 8.85
N GLU A 191 -1.95 7.68 8.73
CA GLU A 191 -1.86 8.76 9.73
C GLU A 191 -0.48 8.84 10.42
N ASP A 192 -0.41 8.77 11.75
CA ASP A 192 0.81 8.80 12.56
C ASP A 192 1.43 7.40 12.80
N ALA A 193 0.86 6.37 12.17
CA ALA A 193 1.34 4.99 12.27
C ALA A 193 2.35 4.59 11.17
N ALA A 194 2.79 5.55 10.35
CA ALA A 194 3.71 5.33 9.25
C ALA A 194 4.67 6.50 9.08
N LEU A 195 5.76 6.26 8.36
CA LEU A 195 6.68 7.29 7.87
C LEU A 195 6.34 7.64 6.43
N TYR A 196 6.55 8.91 6.05
CA TYR A 196 6.15 9.41 4.73
C TYR A 196 7.34 9.90 3.92
N TRP A 197 7.36 9.54 2.66
CA TRP A 197 8.35 9.97 1.69
C TRP A 197 7.70 10.64 0.48
N ASN A 198 8.46 11.47 -0.23
CA ASN A 198 8.05 12.11 -1.46
C ASN A 198 9.04 11.83 -2.60
N LYS A 199 8.69 12.22 -3.82
CA LYS A 199 9.49 11.91 -5.02
C LYS A 199 10.73 12.80 -5.21
N LYS A 200 11.08 13.67 -4.26
CA LYS A 200 12.31 14.46 -4.35
C LYS A 200 13.52 13.54 -4.17
N ASN A 201 14.52 13.73 -5.00
CA ASN A 201 15.76 12.95 -4.94
C ASN A 201 16.38 13.01 -3.54
N GLY A 202 16.78 11.83 -3.04
CA GLY A 202 17.38 11.64 -1.72
C GLY A 202 16.37 11.61 -0.55
N ASN A 203 15.08 11.87 -0.80
CA ASN A 203 14.11 11.92 0.29
C ASN A 203 13.82 10.54 0.88
N LEU A 204 13.51 9.54 0.05
CA LEU A 204 13.32 8.18 0.54
C LEU A 204 14.65 7.56 1.01
N ALA A 205 15.78 7.85 0.34
CA ALA A 205 17.09 7.36 0.77
C ALA A 205 17.42 7.83 2.19
N THR A 206 17.22 9.12 2.50
CA THR A 206 17.39 9.66 3.86
C THR A 206 16.43 9.03 4.86
N LEU A 207 15.18 8.76 4.44
CA LEU A 207 14.20 8.11 5.31
C LEU A 207 14.59 6.65 5.60
N ILE A 208 15.15 5.92 4.61
CA ILE A 208 15.68 4.57 4.80
C ILE A 208 16.84 4.58 5.81
N GLN A 209 17.78 5.52 5.68
CA GLN A 209 18.90 5.66 6.64
C GLN A 209 18.40 5.91 8.07
N LYS A 210 17.41 6.80 8.23
CA LYS A 210 16.75 7.02 9.52
C LYS A 210 16.07 5.75 10.02
N ALA A 211 15.33 5.05 9.16
CA ALA A 211 14.63 3.82 9.49
C ALA A 211 15.60 2.72 9.94
N ASP A 212 16.77 2.60 9.30
CA ASP A 212 17.79 1.61 9.63
C ASP A 212 18.43 1.86 11.02
N THR A 213 18.35 3.09 11.53
CA THR A 213 18.87 3.47 12.86
C THR A 213 17.80 3.47 13.96
N MET A 214 16.52 3.23 13.60
CA MET A 214 15.44 3.14 14.59
C MET A 214 15.63 1.92 15.48
N ASP A 215 15.43 2.12 16.79
CA ASP A 215 15.44 1.00 17.72
C ASP A 215 14.18 0.12 17.56
N GLU A 216 14.19 -1.04 18.20
CA GLU A 216 13.08 -1.99 18.08
C GLU A 216 11.80 -1.45 18.72
N ALA A 217 11.92 -0.72 19.85
CA ALA A 217 10.77 -0.16 20.56
C ALA A 217 10.05 0.91 19.71
N GLU A 218 10.79 1.77 19.01
CA GLU A 218 10.21 2.76 18.08
C GLU A 218 9.46 2.07 16.94
N ARG A 219 10.04 1.01 16.33
CA ARG A 219 9.40 0.25 15.26
C ARG A 219 8.16 -0.51 15.75
N GLU A 220 8.23 -1.08 16.95
CA GLU A 220 7.10 -1.77 17.57
C GLU A 220 5.94 -0.83 17.88
N GLU A 221 6.24 0.38 18.36
CA GLU A 221 5.21 1.39 18.63
C GLU A 221 4.49 1.82 17.34
N LEU A 222 5.23 2.05 16.24
CA LEU A 222 4.61 2.32 14.94
C LEU A 222 3.73 1.16 14.48
N GLY A 223 4.24 -0.07 14.59
CA GLY A 223 3.50 -1.28 14.24
C GLY A 223 2.26 -1.50 15.12
N ARG A 224 2.33 -1.18 16.39
CA ARG A 224 1.18 -1.24 17.30
C ARG A 224 0.10 -0.23 16.89
N LYS A 225 0.48 1.03 16.65
CA LYS A 225 -0.44 2.07 16.16
C LYS A 225 -1.10 1.66 14.85
N ALA A 226 -0.33 1.12 13.90
CA ALA A 226 -0.85 0.66 12.62
C ALA A 226 -1.88 -0.46 12.81
N LYS A 227 -1.57 -1.48 13.61
CA LYS A 227 -2.49 -2.60 13.89
C LYS A 227 -3.74 -2.18 14.63
N ASP A 228 -3.62 -1.30 15.63
CA ASP A 228 -4.77 -0.77 16.38
C ASP A 228 -5.70 0.02 15.44
N ARG A 229 -5.13 0.82 14.54
CA ARG A 229 -5.89 1.56 13.53
C ARG A 229 -6.59 0.62 12.54
N MET A 230 -5.87 -0.39 12.01
CA MET A 230 -6.47 -1.39 11.11
C MET A 230 -7.61 -2.15 11.79
N LYS A 231 -7.43 -2.57 13.03
CA LYS A 231 -8.46 -3.26 13.80
C LYS A 231 -9.69 -2.37 14.02
N LYS A 232 -9.49 -1.11 14.35
CA LYS A 232 -10.60 -0.18 14.69
C LYS A 232 -11.40 0.25 13.45
N TRP A 233 -10.74 0.58 12.34
CA TRP A 233 -11.36 1.29 11.23
C TRP A 233 -11.43 0.49 9.92
N TYR A 234 -10.60 -0.54 9.79
CA TYR A 234 -10.42 -1.28 8.54
C TYR A 234 -10.54 -2.79 8.72
N SER A 235 -11.02 -3.30 9.87
CA SER A 235 -11.34 -4.72 10.00
C SER A 235 -12.58 -5.06 9.17
N TRP A 236 -12.66 -6.29 8.63
CA TRP A 236 -13.84 -6.71 7.88
C TRP A 236 -15.11 -6.62 8.73
N GLU A 237 -15.02 -6.87 10.04
CA GLU A 237 -16.13 -6.72 10.97
C GLU A 237 -16.65 -5.28 10.98
N ALA A 238 -15.74 -4.29 11.10
CA ALA A 238 -16.12 -2.87 11.11
C ALA A 238 -16.71 -2.43 9.75
N ILE A 239 -16.15 -2.92 8.64
CA ILE A 239 -16.65 -2.60 7.30
C ILE A 239 -18.02 -3.21 7.05
N VAL A 240 -18.22 -4.48 7.41
CA VAL A 240 -19.51 -5.17 7.25
C VAL A 240 -20.59 -4.45 8.08
N GLN A 241 -20.28 -4.08 9.32
CA GLN A 241 -21.22 -3.34 10.18
C GLN A 241 -21.63 -2.00 9.54
N GLN A 242 -20.72 -1.25 8.94
CA GLN A 242 -21.05 0.00 8.23
C GLN A 242 -22.01 -0.25 7.06
N TYR A 243 -21.76 -1.31 6.24
CA TYR A 243 -22.68 -1.67 5.15
C TYR A 243 -24.04 -2.17 5.67
N GLU A 244 -24.07 -2.96 6.75
CA GLU A 244 -25.33 -3.41 7.36
C GLU A 244 -26.15 -2.22 7.87
N THR A 245 -25.53 -1.30 8.59
CA THR A 245 -26.18 -0.06 9.04
C THR A 245 -26.74 0.71 7.86
N LEU A 246 -25.92 0.94 6.82
CA LEU A 246 -26.35 1.67 5.63
C LEU A 246 -27.56 1.02 4.94
N PHE A 247 -27.61 -0.31 4.80
CA PHE A 247 -28.71 -1.01 4.14
C PHE A 247 -29.98 -1.11 5.00
N LEU A 248 -29.84 -1.17 6.32
CA LEU A 248 -30.99 -1.31 7.22
C LEU A 248 -31.63 0.02 7.60
N THR A 249 -30.83 1.06 7.76
CA THR A 249 -31.33 2.37 8.24
C THR A 249 -31.42 3.41 7.13
N GLY A 250 -30.71 3.24 6.04
CA GLY A 250 -30.52 4.27 5.01
C GLY A 250 -29.71 5.48 5.48
N GLU A 251 -29.15 5.42 6.69
CA GLU A 251 -28.35 6.49 7.32
C GLU A 251 -26.94 6.01 7.62
N GLU A 252 -25.98 6.94 7.60
CA GLU A 252 -24.60 6.70 8.03
C GLU A 252 -24.50 6.74 9.55
N GLU A 253 -23.74 5.82 10.17
CA GLU A 253 -23.17 6.09 11.49
C GLU A 253 -22.07 7.15 11.31
N ARG A 254 -22.38 8.39 11.67
CA ARG A 254 -21.39 9.48 11.72
C ARG A 254 -20.77 9.49 13.12
N GLU A 255 -19.55 8.97 13.22
CA GLU A 255 -18.65 9.30 14.33
C GLU A 255 -17.48 10.20 13.86
#